data_4df1d7141b626883683cd35b0d03cbda
#
_entry.id   4df1d7141b626883683cd35b0d03cbda
#
_cell.length_a   1.000
_cell.length_b   1.000
_cell.length_c   1.000
_cell.angle_alpha   90.00
_cell.angle_beta   90.00
_cell.angle_gamma   90.00
#
_symmetry.space_group_name_H-M   'P 1'
#
loop_
_entity.id
_entity.type
_entity.pdbx_description
1 polymer ?
#
loop_
_entity_poly.entity_id
_entity_poly.type
_entity_poly.pdbx_seq_one_letter_code
_entity_poly.pdbx_strand_id
1 'polypeptide(L)'
;MQWAVGNCDEGNYHVTGGFLNVGLALSAQAAVSLVSGQTYCVTIKVYNYAGIFSLKMSPPVLIDDSPPAPGWVNDGLDVDISHRYYSSNDRDYQISNEVVQAHWHSWADITSGIYGYRCAVGSAPLSDDVVSWFFVSTATTCEASISEQQVPLWTVLYVSVEAINFAGLSTTISSDGVMIDWDPPQKGVVVDTPYQSSTSRIAVRWQDFADEQEAGILQGAGIKQFLWGISSSADGSQDVLPLVDVGLAVRAEKIDLSLECGSSYFPKVVCVTNAGGETDETSDGVTIDCTAPIAIGAAEITIDFSSGVKILWEAFTDTESTIHFYKVTLGTTRCAGQVMKFHNSGQLFHLSKGGSTLSAHT
;
A
#
# COMPACT_ATOMS: atom_id res chain seq x y z
N MET A 1 51.48 49.65 -3.08
CA MET A 1 51.03 48.31 -2.91
C MET A 1 50.72 47.72 -4.29
N GLN A 2 51.04 46.47 -4.48
CA GLN A 2 50.74 45.72 -5.70
C GLN A 2 50.08 44.44 -5.35
N TRP A 3 49.29 43.86 -6.23
CA TRP A 3 48.68 42.58 -6.08
C TRP A 3 48.69 41.79 -7.37
N ALA A 4 48.59 40.47 -7.24
CA ALA A 4 48.55 39.55 -8.38
C ALA A 4 47.72 38.33 -8.05
N VAL A 5 47.17 37.68 -9.08
CA VAL A 5 46.47 36.41 -9.00
C VAL A 5 47.24 35.35 -9.80
N GLY A 6 47.37 34.16 -9.23
CA GLY A 6 48.01 33.03 -9.88
C GLY A 6 47.67 31.74 -9.14
N ASN A 7 48.31 30.63 -9.55
CA ASN A 7 48.25 29.39 -8.75
C ASN A 7 48.91 29.66 -7.39
N CYS A 8 48.57 28.84 -6.39
CA CYS A 8 49.03 29.04 -5.02
C CYS A 8 50.53 28.72 -4.81
N ASP A 9 51.31 28.53 -5.87
CA ASP A 9 52.75 28.34 -5.85
C ASP A 9 53.47 29.69 -5.87
N GLU A 10 54.54 29.81 -5.09
CA GLU A 10 55.33 31.06 -5.06
C GLU A 10 55.87 31.45 -6.43
N GLY A 11 55.71 32.72 -6.81
CA GLY A 11 56.19 33.26 -8.05
C GLY A 11 55.31 33.04 -9.29
N ASN A 12 54.17 32.36 -9.15
CA ASN A 12 53.25 32.16 -10.26
C ASN A 12 52.09 33.16 -10.24
N TYR A 13 52.19 34.22 -11.06
CA TYR A 13 51.23 35.33 -11.13
C TYR A 13 50.62 35.43 -12.54
N HIS A 14 50.46 34.33 -13.22
CA HIS A 14 50.11 34.27 -14.65
C HIS A 14 48.70 34.80 -14.97
N VAL A 15 47.76 34.73 -14.02
CA VAL A 15 46.37 35.13 -14.27
C VAL A 15 46.24 36.64 -14.49
N THR A 16 46.95 37.44 -13.70
CA THR A 16 47.01 38.91 -13.88
C THR A 16 48.14 39.37 -14.82
N GLY A 17 48.93 38.43 -15.35
CA GLY A 17 50.11 38.77 -16.17
C GLY A 17 51.22 39.47 -15.37
N GLY A 18 51.23 39.29 -14.04
CA GLY A 18 52.16 39.91 -13.11
C GLY A 18 51.50 40.80 -12.07
N PHE A 19 52.25 41.54 -11.34
CA PHE A 19 51.76 42.45 -10.30
C PHE A 19 51.09 43.70 -10.84
N LEU A 20 49.88 44.02 -10.45
CA LEU A 20 49.08 45.19 -10.73
C LEU A 20 49.26 46.19 -9.59
N ASN A 21 49.52 47.51 -9.93
CA ASN A 21 49.70 48.57 -8.92
C ASN A 21 48.32 49.12 -8.49
N VAL A 22 48.11 49.25 -7.18
CA VAL A 22 46.92 49.83 -6.59
C VAL A 22 47.21 51.03 -5.65
N GLY A 23 48.40 51.50 -5.63
CA GLY A 23 48.79 52.60 -4.74
C GLY A 23 48.66 52.25 -3.27
N LEU A 24 47.86 53.02 -2.52
CA LEU A 24 47.55 52.81 -1.11
C LEU A 24 46.12 52.28 -0.90
N ALA A 25 45.41 51.86 -1.95
CA ALA A 25 44.06 51.31 -1.84
C ALA A 25 44.09 49.99 -1.10
N LEU A 26 43.05 49.73 -0.27
CA LEU A 26 42.88 48.50 0.51
C LEU A 26 42.02 47.44 -0.18
N SER A 27 41.52 47.76 -1.40
CA SER A 27 40.76 46.84 -2.26
C SER A 27 41.21 47.01 -3.70
N ALA A 28 41.10 45.93 -4.47
CA ALA A 28 41.40 45.92 -5.89
C ALA A 28 40.51 44.92 -6.63
N GLN A 29 40.27 45.21 -7.93
CA GLN A 29 39.50 44.37 -8.82
C GLN A 29 40.18 44.30 -10.19
N ALA A 30 40.19 43.16 -10.80
CA ALA A 30 40.59 42.94 -12.18
C ALA A 30 39.70 41.91 -12.86
N ALA A 31 39.41 42.12 -14.14
CA ALA A 31 38.81 41.10 -14.97
C ALA A 31 39.86 40.04 -15.29
N VAL A 32 39.62 38.81 -14.91
CA VAL A 32 40.51 37.67 -15.12
C VAL A 32 39.70 36.43 -15.58
N SER A 33 40.34 35.58 -16.36
CA SER A 33 39.77 34.28 -16.73
C SER A 33 40.30 33.23 -15.76
N LEU A 34 39.40 32.61 -15.04
CA LEU A 34 39.69 31.51 -14.12
C LEU A 34 39.15 30.22 -14.71
N VAL A 35 39.74 29.08 -14.39
CA VAL A 35 39.39 27.77 -14.91
C VAL A 35 38.75 26.94 -13.77
N SER A 36 37.59 26.36 -14.02
CA SER A 36 36.92 25.46 -13.06
C SER A 36 37.81 24.26 -12.72
N GLY A 37 37.77 23.83 -11.47
CA GLY A 37 38.64 22.77 -10.94
C GLY A 37 40.05 23.23 -10.57
N GLN A 38 40.41 24.51 -10.82
CA GLN A 38 41.72 25.06 -10.46
C GLN A 38 41.66 25.92 -9.19
N THR A 39 42.75 25.90 -8.45
CA THR A 39 42.89 26.65 -7.20
C THR A 39 43.75 27.87 -7.43
N TYR A 40 43.29 29.02 -6.98
CA TYR A 40 43.98 30.32 -7.13
C TYR A 40 44.23 31.00 -5.80
N CYS A 41 45.32 31.77 -5.75
CA CYS A 41 45.67 32.62 -4.63
C CYS A 41 45.90 34.06 -5.09
N VAL A 42 45.60 35.01 -4.20
CA VAL A 42 45.94 36.42 -4.35
C VAL A 42 47.21 36.70 -3.57
N THR A 43 48.20 37.30 -4.20
CA THR A 43 49.41 37.75 -3.53
C THR A 43 49.45 39.26 -3.49
N ILE A 44 49.65 39.82 -2.29
CA ILE A 44 49.82 41.25 -2.05
C ILE A 44 51.29 41.51 -1.79
N LYS A 45 51.85 42.56 -2.46
CA LYS A 45 53.20 43.00 -2.30
C LYS A 45 53.19 44.46 -1.85
N VAL A 46 53.81 44.73 -0.71
CA VAL A 46 53.85 46.07 -0.11
C VAL A 46 55.28 46.52 0.02
N TYR A 47 55.58 47.78 -0.39
CA TYR A 47 56.88 48.42 -0.28
C TYR A 47 56.86 49.50 0.78
N ASN A 48 57.99 49.65 1.50
CA ASN A 48 58.23 50.78 2.33
C ASN A 48 58.97 51.90 1.50
N TYR A 49 59.22 53.07 2.07
CA TYR A 49 59.93 54.17 1.42
C TYR A 49 61.37 53.82 1.09
N ALA A 50 61.98 52.82 1.71
CA ALA A 50 63.34 52.37 1.40
C ALA A 50 63.38 51.34 0.23
N GLY A 51 62.24 51.05 -0.41
CA GLY A 51 62.13 50.09 -1.50
C GLY A 51 62.15 48.62 -1.07
N ILE A 52 62.16 48.36 0.22
CA ILE A 52 62.08 47.01 0.78
C ILE A 52 60.60 46.55 0.74
N PHE A 53 60.32 45.28 0.33
CA PHE A 53 58.98 44.76 0.21
C PHE A 53 58.71 43.56 1.10
N SER A 54 57.43 43.33 1.37
CA SER A 54 56.90 42.14 1.99
C SER A 54 55.78 41.53 1.12
N LEU A 55 55.65 40.21 1.13
CA LEU A 55 54.61 39.47 0.43
C LEU A 55 53.65 38.83 1.42
N LYS A 56 52.39 38.82 1.07
CA LYS A 56 51.35 38.04 1.78
C LYS A 56 50.45 37.41 0.74
N MET A 57 50.25 36.09 0.88
CA MET A 57 49.35 35.30 0.06
C MET A 57 48.05 35.03 0.80
N SER A 58 46.91 35.02 0.09
CA SER A 58 45.62 34.63 0.62
C SER A 58 45.56 33.13 0.86
N PRO A 59 44.58 32.62 1.63
CA PRO A 59 44.14 31.22 1.53
C PRO A 59 43.77 30.88 0.07
N PRO A 60 43.92 29.61 -0.33
CA PRO A 60 43.52 29.14 -1.66
C PRO A 60 41.99 29.21 -1.85
N VAL A 61 41.58 29.55 -3.08
CA VAL A 61 40.18 29.52 -3.52
C VAL A 61 40.06 28.59 -4.71
N LEU A 62 39.30 27.52 -4.57
CA LEU A 62 38.93 26.62 -5.65
C LEU A 62 37.83 27.26 -6.49
N ILE A 63 37.98 27.25 -7.79
CA ILE A 63 36.96 27.74 -8.72
C ILE A 63 36.09 26.53 -9.13
N ASP A 64 34.81 26.69 -8.95
CA ASP A 64 33.81 25.76 -9.41
C ASP A 64 32.66 26.54 -10.05
N ASP A 65 32.44 26.31 -11.33
CA ASP A 65 31.38 26.92 -12.14
C ASP A 65 30.31 25.93 -12.58
N SER A 66 30.36 24.72 -12.04
CA SER A 66 29.42 23.65 -12.33
C SER A 66 28.49 23.36 -11.12
N PRO A 67 27.16 23.32 -11.32
CA PRO A 67 26.28 22.89 -10.26
C PRO A 67 26.40 21.38 -10.03
N PRO A 68 25.90 20.85 -8.90
CA PRO A 68 25.85 19.44 -8.64
C PRO A 68 25.13 18.67 -9.74
N ALA A 69 25.64 17.52 -10.14
CA ALA A 69 24.95 16.57 -10.99
C ALA A 69 23.73 15.98 -10.23
N PRO A 70 22.53 15.98 -10.83
CA PRO A 70 21.33 15.48 -10.16
C PRO A 70 21.41 13.99 -9.93
N GLY A 71 20.85 13.55 -8.80
CA GLY A 71 20.58 12.16 -8.47
C GLY A 71 19.12 11.80 -8.69
N TRP A 72 18.59 10.98 -7.79
CA TRP A 72 17.20 10.54 -7.75
C TRP A 72 16.55 11.00 -6.46
N VAL A 73 15.25 11.31 -6.50
CA VAL A 73 14.40 11.58 -5.35
C VAL A 73 13.23 10.62 -5.40
N ASN A 74 13.03 9.89 -4.32
CA ASN A 74 11.97 8.90 -4.16
C ASN A 74 11.11 9.29 -2.97
N ASP A 75 9.80 9.07 -3.06
CA ASP A 75 8.87 9.29 -1.98
C ASP A 75 8.97 8.16 -0.92
N GLY A 76 8.82 8.53 0.38
CA GLY A 76 8.96 7.61 1.51
C GLY A 76 10.40 7.45 2.03
N LEU A 77 10.55 6.74 3.15
CA LEU A 77 11.85 6.46 3.79
C LEU A 77 12.32 5.01 3.66
N ASP A 78 11.57 4.17 2.96
CA ASP A 78 11.87 2.74 2.86
C ASP A 78 13.12 2.49 2.00
N VAL A 79 14.28 2.71 2.60
CA VAL A 79 15.57 2.44 1.96
C VAL A 79 15.90 0.96 2.10
N ASP A 80 15.37 0.10 1.22
CA ASP A 80 15.89 -1.27 1.10
C ASP A 80 17.21 -1.25 0.30
N ILE A 81 18.31 -1.08 1.01
CA ILE A 81 19.66 -1.11 0.42
C ILE A 81 20.07 -2.49 -0.12
N SER A 82 19.24 -3.52 0.04
CA SER A 82 19.53 -4.89 -0.40
C SER A 82 19.32 -5.09 -1.91
N HIS A 83 18.55 -4.25 -2.56
CA HIS A 83 18.25 -4.33 -4.00
C HIS A 83 19.04 -3.31 -4.82
N ARG A 84 19.74 -3.78 -5.84
CA ARG A 84 20.57 -2.97 -6.76
C ARG A 84 19.77 -2.04 -7.68
N TYR A 85 18.44 -2.05 -7.60
CA TYR A 85 17.53 -1.22 -8.39
C TYR A 85 16.71 -0.38 -7.42
N TYR A 86 17.07 0.86 -7.27
CA TYR A 86 16.51 1.84 -6.34
C TYR A 86 15.07 2.29 -6.66
N SER A 87 14.49 1.84 -7.77
CA SER A 87 13.12 2.18 -8.17
C SER A 87 12.03 1.37 -7.47
N SER A 88 12.38 0.36 -6.65
CA SER A 88 11.39 -0.47 -5.95
C SER A 88 10.92 0.08 -4.60
N ASN A 89 11.53 1.17 -4.15
CA ASN A 89 11.28 1.76 -2.82
C ASN A 89 10.65 3.14 -2.91
N ASP A 90 10.11 3.46 -4.06
CA ASP A 90 9.33 4.67 -4.29
C ASP A 90 7.89 4.42 -3.86
N ARG A 91 7.32 5.35 -3.13
CA ARG A 91 5.99 5.23 -2.57
C ARG A 91 5.00 6.09 -3.35
N ASP A 92 4.17 5.47 -4.18
CA ASP A 92 3.15 6.18 -4.97
C ASP A 92 1.96 6.64 -4.13
N TYR A 93 1.70 6.00 -2.96
CA TYR A 93 0.54 6.24 -2.10
C TYR A 93 0.91 6.22 -0.63
N GLN A 94 0.24 7.03 0.17
CA GLN A 94 0.34 6.98 1.64
C GLN A 94 -0.97 7.30 2.34
N ILE A 95 -1.19 6.63 3.48
CA ILE A 95 -2.35 6.87 4.36
C ILE A 95 -2.15 8.11 5.25
N SER A 96 -0.91 8.47 5.57
CA SER A 96 -0.66 9.61 6.44
C SER A 96 -0.93 10.94 5.74
N ASN A 97 -1.73 11.78 6.36
CA ASN A 97 -1.95 13.18 6.00
C ASN A 97 -1.25 14.16 6.96
N GLU A 98 -0.32 13.67 7.77
CA GLU A 98 0.42 14.47 8.76
C GLU A 98 1.85 14.77 8.30
N VAL A 99 2.48 13.82 7.61
CA VAL A 99 3.89 13.87 7.26
C VAL A 99 4.10 13.33 5.85
N VAL A 100 4.90 14.02 5.05
CA VAL A 100 5.47 13.53 3.80
C VAL A 100 6.95 13.27 4.01
N GLN A 101 7.43 12.14 3.51
CA GLN A 101 8.81 11.69 3.64
C GLN A 101 9.40 11.43 2.27
N ALA A 102 10.70 11.67 2.12
CA ALA A 102 11.44 11.33 0.92
C ALA A 102 12.88 10.96 1.23
N HIS A 103 13.49 10.20 0.34
CA HIS A 103 14.91 9.91 0.36
C HIS A 103 15.52 10.14 -1.03
N TRP A 104 16.83 10.40 -1.07
CA TRP A 104 17.54 10.64 -2.33
C TRP A 104 18.94 10.06 -2.32
N HIS A 105 19.46 9.84 -3.52
CA HIS A 105 20.79 9.25 -3.70
C HIS A 105 21.41 9.65 -5.04
N SER A 106 22.67 9.27 -5.22
CA SER A 106 23.44 9.46 -6.47
C SER A 106 23.66 10.91 -6.91
N TRP A 107 23.51 11.87 -6.00
CA TRP A 107 23.93 13.25 -6.24
C TRP A 107 25.45 13.36 -6.15
N ALA A 108 26.06 14.12 -7.04
CA ALA A 108 27.50 14.30 -7.05
C ALA A 108 27.91 15.70 -7.48
N ASP A 109 28.93 16.20 -6.84
CA ASP A 109 29.71 17.33 -7.30
C ASP A 109 31.18 16.97 -7.20
N ILE A 110 31.87 16.88 -8.35
CA ILE A 110 33.23 16.36 -8.43
C ILE A 110 34.27 17.47 -8.21
N THR A 111 33.87 18.75 -8.28
CA THR A 111 34.75 19.88 -8.18
C THR A 111 34.86 20.40 -6.76
N SER A 112 33.81 20.92 -6.19
CA SER A 112 33.80 21.45 -4.83
C SER A 112 33.14 20.55 -3.80
N GLY A 113 32.36 19.52 -4.24
CA GLY A 113 31.60 18.63 -3.37
C GLY A 113 30.27 19.23 -2.95
N ILE A 114 29.39 18.37 -2.40
CA ILE A 114 28.06 18.75 -1.89
C ILE A 114 28.23 19.41 -0.52
N TYR A 115 27.77 20.66 -0.41
CA TYR A 115 27.67 21.39 0.86
C TYR A 115 26.49 20.91 1.70
N GLY A 116 25.35 20.65 1.04
CA GLY A 116 24.14 20.17 1.70
C GLY A 116 22.94 20.19 0.80
N TYR A 117 21.80 19.83 1.39
CA TYR A 117 20.52 19.73 0.71
C TYR A 117 19.46 20.61 1.36
N ARG A 118 18.50 21.07 0.57
CA ARG A 118 17.23 21.62 1.02
C ARG A 118 16.09 20.75 0.50
N CYS A 119 15.00 20.69 1.25
CA CYS A 119 13.80 19.94 0.93
C CYS A 119 12.61 20.90 0.97
N ALA A 120 11.62 20.68 0.10
CA ALA A 120 10.34 21.37 0.08
C ALA A 120 9.24 20.41 -0.37
N VAL A 121 7.97 20.72 -0.06
CA VAL A 121 6.82 19.97 -0.52
C VAL A 121 5.85 20.89 -1.23
N GLY A 122 5.38 20.47 -2.39
CA GLY A 122 4.45 21.25 -3.21
C GLY A 122 3.33 20.43 -3.83
N SER A 123 2.30 21.13 -4.30
CA SER A 123 1.18 20.57 -5.06
C SER A 123 1.52 20.29 -6.53
N ALA A 124 2.71 20.68 -6.95
CA ALA A 124 3.28 20.44 -8.29
C ALA A 124 4.79 20.23 -8.18
N PRO A 125 5.42 19.57 -9.17
CA PRO A 125 6.88 19.44 -9.20
C PRO A 125 7.59 20.81 -9.09
N LEU A 126 8.64 20.87 -8.27
CA LEU A 126 9.45 22.07 -7.99
C LEU A 126 8.70 23.20 -7.26
N SER A 127 7.48 22.97 -6.79
CA SER A 127 6.73 23.91 -5.96
C SER A 127 7.06 23.70 -4.47
N ASP A 128 6.87 24.77 -3.68
CA ASP A 128 7.06 24.79 -2.22
C ASP A 128 5.83 25.40 -1.50
N ASP A 129 4.68 25.30 -2.14
CA ASP A 129 3.41 25.92 -1.69
C ASP A 129 2.75 25.16 -0.53
N VAL A 130 3.17 23.93 -0.24
CA VAL A 130 2.69 23.13 0.91
C VAL A 130 3.65 23.25 2.08
N VAL A 131 4.94 22.96 1.88
CA VAL A 131 5.99 23.19 2.88
C VAL A 131 7.16 23.89 2.21
N SER A 132 7.45 25.12 2.68
CA SER A 132 8.54 25.92 2.14
C SER A 132 9.91 25.28 2.36
N TRP A 133 10.88 25.66 1.53
CA TRP A 133 12.25 25.15 1.58
C TRP A 133 12.89 25.20 2.96
N PHE A 134 13.39 24.09 3.44
CA PHE A 134 14.16 23.98 4.68
C PHE A 134 15.46 23.18 4.47
N PHE A 135 16.51 23.56 5.20
CA PHE A 135 17.84 22.96 5.06
C PHE A 135 17.95 21.69 5.92
N VAL A 136 18.42 20.59 5.30
CA VAL A 136 18.59 19.28 5.96
C VAL A 136 20.06 18.88 6.09
N SER A 137 20.98 19.81 5.88
CA SER A 137 22.43 19.57 5.96
C SER A 137 22.86 18.52 4.91
N THR A 138 23.65 17.53 5.31
CA THR A 138 24.12 16.43 4.46
C THR A 138 23.26 15.17 4.55
N ALA A 139 22.12 15.24 5.24
CA ALA A 139 21.17 14.13 5.26
C ALA A 139 20.63 13.85 3.84
N THR A 140 20.42 12.59 3.55
CA THR A 140 19.84 12.11 2.29
C THR A 140 18.39 11.68 2.42
N THR A 141 17.73 12.19 3.45
CA THR A 141 16.30 11.99 3.73
C THR A 141 15.72 13.29 4.25
N CYS A 142 14.42 13.51 4.02
CA CYS A 142 13.67 14.54 4.72
C CYS A 142 12.30 14.02 5.19
N GLU A 143 11.80 14.68 6.21
CA GLU A 143 10.49 14.51 6.76
C GLU A 143 9.85 15.88 6.92
N ALA A 144 8.72 16.10 6.26
CA ALA A 144 8.01 17.36 6.23
C ALA A 144 6.62 17.23 6.83
N SER A 145 6.32 18.00 7.88
CA SER A 145 4.97 18.02 8.46
C SER A 145 4.01 18.79 7.55
N ILE A 146 2.89 18.17 7.22
CA ILE A 146 1.79 18.74 6.42
C ILE A 146 0.48 18.84 7.19
N SER A 147 0.48 18.51 8.48
CA SER A 147 -0.73 18.46 9.33
C SER A 147 -1.49 19.79 9.41
N GLU A 148 -0.77 20.91 9.32
CA GLU A 148 -1.38 22.26 9.36
C GLU A 148 -1.96 22.70 8.01
N GLN A 149 -1.60 22.01 6.91
CA GLN A 149 -1.95 22.41 5.56
C GLN A 149 -3.34 21.91 5.13
N GLN A 150 -3.99 21.03 5.91
CA GLN A 150 -5.29 20.42 5.60
C GLN A 150 -5.35 19.86 4.18
N VAL A 151 -4.37 19.06 3.82
CA VAL A 151 -4.24 18.46 2.49
C VAL A 151 -5.48 17.64 2.17
N PRO A 152 -6.20 17.95 1.07
CA PRO A 152 -7.37 17.19 0.66
C PRO A 152 -7.04 15.75 0.33
N LEU A 153 -8.01 14.85 0.50
CA LEU A 153 -7.94 13.47 0.05
C LEU A 153 -7.62 13.41 -1.46
N TRP A 154 -6.83 12.44 -1.88
CA TRP A 154 -6.31 12.22 -3.25
C TRP A 154 -5.46 13.36 -3.84
N THR A 155 -4.93 14.21 -3.01
CA THR A 155 -3.92 15.17 -3.44
C THR A 155 -2.60 14.46 -3.70
N VAL A 156 -2.00 14.70 -4.86
CA VAL A 156 -0.62 14.28 -5.12
C VAL A 156 0.32 15.38 -4.65
N LEU A 157 1.25 15.02 -3.79
CA LEU A 157 2.30 15.90 -3.30
C LEU A 157 3.65 15.49 -3.86
N TYR A 158 4.48 16.47 -4.17
CA TYR A 158 5.81 16.30 -4.74
C TYR A 158 6.86 16.78 -3.76
N VAL A 159 7.85 15.95 -3.48
CA VAL A 159 9.00 16.37 -2.69
C VAL A 159 10.08 16.89 -3.62
N SER A 160 10.46 18.14 -3.44
CA SER A 160 11.53 18.78 -4.20
C SER A 160 12.80 18.82 -3.35
N VAL A 161 13.93 18.41 -3.94
CA VAL A 161 15.25 18.40 -3.30
C VAL A 161 16.20 19.27 -4.11
N GLU A 162 16.88 20.20 -3.44
CA GLU A 162 17.94 21.02 -3.99
C GLU A 162 19.26 20.64 -3.34
N ALA A 163 20.21 20.19 -4.15
CA ALA A 163 21.60 20.00 -3.74
C ALA A 163 22.39 21.28 -3.98
N ILE A 164 23.19 21.71 -3.01
CA ILE A 164 24.02 22.91 -3.05
C ILE A 164 25.47 22.48 -2.88
N ASN A 165 26.37 22.95 -3.75
CA ASN A 165 27.79 22.68 -3.62
C ASN A 165 28.52 23.76 -2.75
N PHE A 166 29.81 23.56 -2.44
CA PHE A 166 30.60 24.52 -1.66
C PHE A 166 30.86 25.81 -2.39
N ALA A 167 30.65 25.91 -3.71
CA ALA A 167 30.71 27.14 -4.47
C ALA A 167 29.38 27.93 -4.44
N GLY A 168 28.32 27.38 -3.87
CA GLY A 168 26.99 27.99 -3.78
C GLY A 168 26.13 27.80 -5.00
N LEU A 169 26.53 26.95 -5.95
CA LEU A 169 25.70 26.54 -7.08
C LEU A 169 24.78 25.41 -6.68
N SER A 170 23.60 25.32 -7.31
CA SER A 170 22.60 24.29 -6.95
C SER A 170 21.94 23.68 -8.15
N THR A 171 21.38 22.48 -7.92
CA THR A 171 20.51 21.75 -8.83
C THR A 171 19.31 21.24 -8.04
N THR A 172 18.11 21.36 -8.62
CA THR A 172 16.86 20.95 -8.00
C THR A 172 16.14 19.92 -8.86
N ILE A 173 15.63 18.86 -8.25
CA ILE A 173 14.70 17.90 -8.85
C ILE A 173 13.56 17.57 -7.87
N SER A 174 12.46 17.06 -8.38
CA SER A 174 11.33 16.54 -7.59
C SER A 174 11.20 15.04 -7.71
N SER A 175 10.56 14.42 -6.72
CA SER A 175 9.96 13.08 -6.86
C SER A 175 8.89 13.08 -7.94
N ASP A 176 8.39 11.90 -8.32
CA ASP A 176 7.25 11.77 -9.25
C ASP A 176 5.90 11.91 -8.55
N GLY A 177 5.89 11.94 -7.20
CA GLY A 177 4.79 12.35 -6.36
C GLY A 177 4.08 11.22 -5.65
N VAL A 178 3.69 11.49 -4.39
CA VAL A 178 2.93 10.59 -3.52
C VAL A 178 1.49 11.06 -3.39
N MET A 179 0.54 10.17 -3.64
CA MET A 179 -0.90 10.45 -3.42
C MET A 179 -1.25 10.23 -1.95
N ILE A 180 -1.93 11.23 -1.37
CA ILE A 180 -2.44 11.16 -0.01
C ILE A 180 -3.84 10.51 -0.04
N ASP A 181 -3.94 9.30 0.48
CA ASP A 181 -5.20 8.54 0.57
C ASP A 181 -5.36 7.95 1.98
N TRP A 182 -6.00 8.74 2.85
CA TRP A 182 -6.26 8.37 4.23
C TRP A 182 -7.64 7.73 4.45
N ASP A 183 -8.45 7.57 3.38
CA ASP A 183 -9.78 6.94 3.48
C ASP A 183 -9.63 5.40 3.45
N PRO A 184 -10.25 4.67 4.38
CA PRO A 184 -10.24 3.21 4.32
C PRO A 184 -11.11 2.70 3.18
N PRO A 185 -10.81 1.52 2.61
CA PRO A 185 -11.65 0.94 1.56
C PRO A 185 -13.06 0.66 2.06
N GLN A 186 -14.03 0.74 1.15
CA GLN A 186 -15.43 0.39 1.44
C GLN A 186 -15.54 -1.07 1.87
N LYS A 187 -16.39 -1.30 2.87
CA LYS A 187 -16.73 -2.64 3.35
C LYS A 187 -17.45 -3.43 2.27
N GLY A 188 -16.97 -4.63 2.03
CA GLY A 188 -17.63 -5.62 1.20
C GLY A 188 -18.49 -6.59 1.99
N VAL A 189 -18.80 -7.72 1.38
CA VAL A 189 -19.56 -8.81 1.97
C VAL A 189 -18.76 -10.10 1.86
N VAL A 190 -18.64 -10.82 2.99
CA VAL A 190 -18.06 -12.17 3.05
C VAL A 190 -19.20 -13.19 3.00
N VAL A 191 -19.13 -14.12 2.06
CA VAL A 191 -20.18 -15.09 1.78
C VAL A 191 -19.64 -16.49 1.94
N ASP A 192 -20.22 -17.24 2.86
CA ASP A 192 -20.00 -18.66 3.07
C ASP A 192 -21.30 -19.48 2.85
N THR A 193 -21.33 -20.73 3.27
CA THR A 193 -22.51 -21.56 3.35
C THR A 193 -22.94 -21.69 4.82
N PRO A 194 -24.22 -21.46 5.17
CA PRO A 194 -24.65 -21.48 6.58
C PRO A 194 -24.34 -22.81 7.29
N TYR A 195 -24.37 -23.91 6.55
CA TYR A 195 -24.12 -25.26 7.06
C TYR A 195 -23.28 -26.08 6.10
N GLN A 196 -22.39 -26.90 6.63
CA GLN A 196 -21.64 -27.90 5.86
C GLN A 196 -21.40 -29.18 6.68
N SER A 197 -21.24 -30.31 6.00
CA SER A 197 -20.91 -31.58 6.66
C SER A 197 -19.43 -31.92 6.71
N SER A 198 -18.58 -31.12 6.04
CA SER A 198 -17.14 -31.35 6.04
C SER A 198 -16.51 -30.77 7.30
N THR A 199 -15.77 -31.63 8.03
CA THR A 199 -14.97 -31.23 9.21
C THR A 199 -13.53 -30.86 8.86
N SER A 200 -13.12 -30.92 7.58
CA SER A 200 -11.73 -30.78 7.18
C SER A 200 -11.46 -29.59 6.26
N ARG A 201 -12.47 -28.80 5.91
CA ARG A 201 -12.29 -27.65 5.03
C ARG A 201 -13.30 -26.56 5.31
N ILE A 202 -12.93 -25.31 5.02
CA ILE A 202 -13.83 -24.15 4.89
C ILE A 202 -13.47 -23.43 3.61
N ALA A 203 -14.47 -23.07 2.82
CA ALA A 203 -14.34 -22.25 1.62
C ALA A 203 -15.23 -21.01 1.75
N VAL A 204 -14.71 -19.87 1.29
CA VAL A 204 -15.37 -18.58 1.38
C VAL A 204 -15.14 -17.76 0.11
N ARG A 205 -16.04 -16.85 -0.19
CA ARG A 205 -15.89 -15.84 -1.23
C ARG A 205 -16.27 -14.48 -0.67
N TRP A 206 -15.79 -13.42 -1.30
CA TRP A 206 -16.15 -12.05 -0.95
C TRP A 206 -16.34 -11.20 -2.17
N GLN A 207 -17.04 -10.10 -2.00
CA GLN A 207 -17.40 -9.18 -3.07
C GLN A 207 -17.65 -7.78 -2.49
N ASP A 208 -17.79 -6.79 -3.37
CA ASP A 208 -18.20 -5.43 -3.07
C ASP A 208 -17.24 -4.65 -2.14
N PHE A 209 -16.02 -5.15 -1.90
CA PHE A 209 -14.94 -4.33 -1.37
C PHE A 209 -14.46 -3.41 -2.49
N ALA A 210 -14.35 -2.14 -2.21
CA ALA A 210 -13.92 -1.13 -3.18
C ALA A 210 -13.07 -0.05 -2.50
N ASP A 211 -12.15 0.52 -3.27
CA ASP A 211 -11.38 1.69 -2.90
C ASP A 211 -11.63 2.76 -3.96
N GLU A 212 -12.86 3.26 -3.95
CA GLU A 212 -13.37 4.22 -4.93
C GLU A 212 -14.29 5.22 -4.24
N GLN A 213 -14.24 6.50 -4.67
CA GLN A 213 -15.31 7.45 -4.37
C GLN A 213 -16.33 7.50 -5.49
N GLU A 214 -17.58 7.72 -5.09
CA GLU A 214 -18.79 8.00 -5.86
C GLU A 214 -18.72 7.88 -7.38
N ALA A 215 -19.53 6.93 -7.90
CA ALA A 215 -20.06 6.91 -9.27
C ALA A 215 -19.05 7.15 -10.41
N GLY A 216 -18.08 6.27 -10.58
CA GLY A 216 -17.40 6.12 -11.86
C GLY A 216 -16.12 6.93 -12.05
N ILE A 217 -15.56 7.51 -11.02
CA ILE A 217 -14.22 8.08 -11.02
C ILE A 217 -13.35 7.22 -10.09
N LEU A 218 -12.44 6.46 -10.68
CA LEU A 218 -11.39 5.75 -9.95
C LEU A 218 -10.44 6.80 -9.35
N GLN A 219 -10.56 7.08 -8.07
CA GLN A 219 -9.75 8.07 -7.34
C GLN A 219 -9.30 7.55 -5.98
N GLY A 220 -9.04 6.27 -5.82
CA GLY A 220 -8.42 5.72 -4.63
C GLY A 220 -7.03 5.19 -4.95
N ALA A 221 -6.29 4.79 -3.91
CA ALA A 221 -5.02 4.09 -4.06
C ALA A 221 -5.20 2.71 -4.71
N GLY A 222 -6.43 2.19 -4.75
CA GLY A 222 -6.79 0.87 -5.23
C GLY A 222 -6.45 -0.25 -4.23
N ILE A 223 -7.11 -1.39 -4.40
CA ILE A 223 -6.90 -2.55 -3.53
C ILE A 223 -5.55 -3.19 -3.86
N LYS A 224 -4.71 -3.35 -2.85
CA LYS A 224 -3.42 -4.03 -2.91
C LYS A 224 -3.55 -5.53 -2.75
N GLN A 225 -4.29 -5.97 -1.73
CA GLN A 225 -4.42 -7.37 -1.37
C GLN A 225 -5.59 -7.62 -0.44
N PHE A 226 -5.99 -8.89 -0.35
CA PHE A 226 -6.88 -9.41 0.68
C PHE A 226 -6.11 -10.36 1.60
N LEU A 227 -6.37 -10.23 2.90
CA LEU A 227 -5.97 -11.21 3.90
C LEU A 227 -7.23 -11.92 4.37
N TRP A 228 -7.16 -13.24 4.66
CA TRP A 228 -8.28 -13.95 5.22
C TRP A 228 -7.86 -14.89 6.34
N GLY A 229 -8.76 -15.11 7.27
CA GLY A 229 -8.55 -15.98 8.42
C GLY A 229 -9.84 -16.62 8.86
N ILE A 230 -9.79 -17.52 9.84
CA ILE A 230 -10.95 -18.23 10.39
C ILE A 230 -10.87 -18.19 11.91
N SER A 231 -12.00 -17.85 12.54
CA SER A 231 -12.17 -17.85 14.00
C SER A 231 -13.15 -18.93 14.43
N SER A 232 -12.99 -19.46 15.64
CA SER A 232 -13.98 -20.30 16.31
C SER A 232 -15.09 -19.50 17.00
N SER A 233 -15.01 -18.20 17.02
CA SER A 233 -16.00 -17.28 17.57
C SER A 233 -16.18 -16.05 16.70
N ALA A 234 -17.31 -15.38 16.83
CA ALA A 234 -17.65 -14.18 16.06
C ALA A 234 -16.80 -12.95 16.42
N ASP A 235 -15.91 -13.05 17.41
CA ASP A 235 -15.01 -11.96 17.83
C ASP A 235 -13.84 -11.70 16.85
N GLY A 236 -13.65 -12.57 15.88
CA GLY A 236 -12.62 -12.44 14.85
C GLY A 236 -11.20 -12.73 15.35
N SER A 237 -11.04 -13.65 16.30
CA SER A 237 -9.74 -13.98 16.94
C SER A 237 -8.73 -14.69 16.03
N GLN A 238 -9.17 -15.24 14.88
CA GLN A 238 -8.39 -16.03 13.90
C GLN A 238 -7.57 -17.17 14.55
N ASP A 239 -8.13 -17.80 15.56
CA ASP A 239 -7.55 -18.90 16.34
C ASP A 239 -7.49 -20.23 15.57
N VAL A 240 -8.32 -20.39 14.52
CA VAL A 240 -8.36 -21.57 13.64
C VAL A 240 -7.45 -21.42 12.43
N LEU A 241 -7.48 -20.27 11.79
CA LEU A 241 -6.54 -19.87 10.72
C LEU A 241 -6.16 -18.42 10.92
N PRO A 242 -4.89 -18.10 11.23
CA PRO A 242 -4.37 -16.74 11.21
C PRO A 242 -4.56 -16.11 9.83
N LEU A 243 -4.55 -14.77 9.77
CA LEU A 243 -4.64 -14.02 8.51
C LEU A 243 -3.54 -14.45 7.54
N VAL A 244 -3.94 -14.83 6.34
CA VAL A 244 -3.08 -15.25 5.22
C VAL A 244 -3.34 -14.36 4.04
N ASP A 245 -2.28 -13.84 3.43
CA ASP A 245 -2.35 -13.06 2.20
C ASP A 245 -2.73 -13.97 1.01
N VAL A 246 -3.73 -13.54 0.26
CA VAL A 246 -4.22 -14.22 -0.94
C VAL A 246 -4.18 -13.31 -2.19
N GLY A 247 -3.44 -12.21 -2.09
CA GLY A 247 -3.34 -11.22 -3.17
C GLY A 247 -4.72 -10.66 -3.52
N LEU A 248 -5.00 -10.52 -4.80
CA LEU A 248 -6.29 -10.00 -5.30
C LEU A 248 -7.36 -11.10 -5.50
N ALA A 249 -7.18 -12.28 -4.96
CA ALA A 249 -8.20 -13.32 -5.04
C ALA A 249 -9.47 -12.90 -4.30
N VAL A 250 -10.64 -13.22 -4.84
CA VAL A 250 -11.97 -12.93 -4.26
C VAL A 250 -12.63 -14.16 -3.65
N ARG A 251 -11.84 -15.19 -3.43
CA ARG A 251 -12.24 -16.45 -2.79
C ARG A 251 -11.02 -17.15 -2.20
N ALA A 252 -11.24 -17.91 -1.15
CA ALA A 252 -10.21 -18.75 -0.54
C ALA A 252 -10.81 -20.04 0.01
N GLU A 253 -9.96 -21.04 0.19
CA GLU A 253 -10.28 -22.32 0.81
C GLU A 253 -9.10 -22.77 1.68
N LYS A 254 -9.41 -23.27 2.87
CA LYS A 254 -8.46 -23.98 3.74
C LYS A 254 -8.90 -25.43 3.90
N ILE A 255 -8.02 -26.33 3.55
CA ILE A 255 -8.15 -27.77 3.76
C ILE A 255 -7.32 -28.23 4.96
N ASP A 256 -7.45 -29.47 5.33
CA ASP A 256 -6.73 -30.12 6.45
C ASP A 256 -7.01 -29.42 7.81
N LEU A 257 -8.23 -28.93 7.97
CA LEU A 257 -8.75 -28.44 9.25
C LEU A 257 -9.22 -29.62 10.12
N SER A 258 -9.38 -29.36 11.43
CA SER A 258 -10.00 -30.27 12.40
C SER A 258 -11.15 -29.54 13.07
N LEU A 259 -12.33 -29.53 12.41
CA LEU A 259 -13.49 -28.79 12.84
C LEU A 259 -14.40 -29.70 13.67
N GLU A 260 -15.03 -29.15 14.70
CA GLU A 260 -15.93 -29.85 15.61
C GLU A 260 -17.37 -29.80 15.11
N CYS A 261 -18.09 -30.95 15.15
CA CYS A 261 -19.48 -31.02 14.83
C CYS A 261 -20.32 -30.17 15.81
N GLY A 262 -21.34 -29.51 15.30
CA GLY A 262 -22.19 -28.59 16.08
C GLY A 262 -21.55 -27.21 16.35
N SER A 263 -20.29 -27.00 15.99
CA SER A 263 -19.64 -25.74 16.17
C SER A 263 -19.76 -24.85 14.93
N SER A 264 -19.76 -23.53 15.15
CA SER A 264 -19.76 -22.52 14.09
C SER A 264 -18.39 -21.88 13.97
N TYR A 265 -17.97 -21.58 12.74
CA TYR A 265 -16.71 -20.96 12.40
C TYR A 265 -16.94 -19.73 11.55
N PHE A 266 -16.17 -18.69 11.78
CA PHE A 266 -16.37 -17.35 11.22
C PHE A 266 -15.18 -16.93 10.36
N PRO A 267 -15.27 -17.11 9.03
CA PRO A 267 -14.31 -16.53 8.11
C PRO A 267 -14.30 -15.01 8.18
N LYS A 268 -13.09 -14.42 8.24
CA LYS A 268 -12.84 -12.99 8.22
C LYS A 268 -11.99 -12.64 7.01
N VAL A 269 -12.29 -11.52 6.36
CA VAL A 269 -11.52 -10.96 5.25
C VAL A 269 -11.12 -9.54 5.60
N VAL A 270 -9.85 -9.19 5.38
CA VAL A 270 -9.32 -7.83 5.48
C VAL A 270 -8.94 -7.38 4.09
N CYS A 271 -9.48 -6.26 3.65
CA CYS A 271 -9.11 -5.57 2.42
C CYS A 271 -8.06 -4.52 2.75
N VAL A 272 -6.92 -4.52 2.03
CA VAL A 272 -5.81 -3.58 2.22
C VAL A 272 -5.60 -2.81 0.92
N THR A 273 -5.54 -1.47 0.99
CA THR A 273 -5.25 -0.59 -0.15
C THR A 273 -3.75 -0.42 -0.40
N ASN A 274 -3.37 0.13 -1.55
CA ASN A 274 -1.97 0.48 -1.84
C ASN A 274 -1.43 1.59 -0.92
N ALA A 275 -2.29 2.45 -0.39
CA ALA A 275 -1.93 3.44 0.63
C ALA A 275 -1.72 2.84 2.02
N GLY A 276 -2.16 1.60 2.26
CA GLY A 276 -2.11 0.92 3.54
C GLY A 276 -3.38 1.09 4.39
N GLY A 277 -4.46 1.63 3.82
CA GLY A 277 -5.79 1.65 4.45
C GLY A 277 -6.36 0.24 4.56
N GLU A 278 -7.08 -0.05 5.66
CA GLU A 278 -7.63 -1.38 5.92
C GLU A 278 -9.10 -1.32 6.30
N THR A 279 -9.86 -2.29 5.80
CA THR A 279 -11.24 -2.55 6.23
C THR A 279 -11.45 -4.06 6.32
N ASP A 280 -12.17 -4.51 7.33
CA ASP A 280 -12.45 -5.92 7.53
C ASP A 280 -13.95 -6.23 7.59
N GLU A 281 -14.29 -7.45 7.20
CA GLU A 281 -15.63 -8.03 7.34
C GLU A 281 -15.52 -9.49 7.74
N THR A 282 -16.41 -9.89 8.66
CA THR A 282 -16.53 -11.28 9.11
C THR A 282 -17.87 -11.83 8.64
N SER A 283 -17.91 -13.08 8.17
CA SER A 283 -19.15 -13.74 7.76
C SER A 283 -20.06 -13.98 8.95
N ASP A 284 -21.32 -14.33 8.67
CA ASP A 284 -22.30 -14.75 9.68
C ASP A 284 -22.04 -16.15 10.23
N GLY A 285 -21.08 -16.88 9.64
CA GLY A 285 -20.53 -18.13 10.12
C GLY A 285 -21.10 -19.38 9.47
N VAL A 286 -20.24 -20.40 9.38
CA VAL A 286 -20.57 -21.75 8.88
C VAL A 286 -20.67 -22.73 10.05
N THR A 287 -21.83 -23.37 10.22
CA THR A 287 -22.04 -24.43 11.23
C THR A 287 -21.69 -25.79 10.64
N ILE A 288 -20.93 -26.58 11.38
CA ILE A 288 -20.54 -27.95 10.99
C ILE A 288 -21.61 -28.90 11.46
N ASP A 289 -22.37 -29.46 10.51
CA ASP A 289 -23.43 -30.42 10.75
C ASP A 289 -22.98 -31.83 10.32
N CYS A 290 -22.76 -32.69 11.28
CA CYS A 290 -22.27 -34.06 11.08
C CYS A 290 -23.34 -35.10 11.27
N THR A 291 -24.54 -34.75 11.72
CA THR A 291 -25.59 -35.68 12.08
C THR A 291 -26.71 -35.69 11.04
N ALA A 292 -27.38 -36.80 10.93
CA ALA A 292 -28.55 -36.91 10.05
C ALA A 292 -29.82 -36.55 10.81
N PRO A 293 -30.83 -35.94 10.16
CA PRO A 293 -32.12 -35.68 10.78
C PRO A 293 -32.75 -36.90 11.40
N ILE A 294 -33.27 -36.74 12.59
CA ILE A 294 -33.92 -37.83 13.37
C ILE A 294 -35.43 -37.74 13.20
N ALA A 295 -36.08 -38.88 12.85
CA ALA A 295 -37.53 -38.98 12.80
C ALA A 295 -38.12 -38.95 14.22
N ILE A 296 -39.11 -38.09 14.47
CA ILE A 296 -39.81 -38.01 15.75
C ILE A 296 -40.98 -39.03 15.80
N GLY A 297 -41.58 -39.40 14.66
CA GLY A 297 -42.71 -40.27 14.58
C GLY A 297 -42.83 -41.06 13.27
N ALA A 298 -43.98 -41.65 13.02
CA ALA A 298 -44.26 -42.51 11.88
C ALA A 298 -44.87 -41.74 10.69
N ALA A 299 -44.71 -42.28 9.49
CA ALA A 299 -45.45 -41.81 8.32
C ALA A 299 -46.78 -42.56 8.20
N GLU A 300 -47.86 -41.81 8.07
CA GLU A 300 -49.21 -42.35 7.82
C GLU A 300 -49.58 -42.23 6.35
N ILE A 301 -50.19 -43.31 5.82
CA ILE A 301 -50.65 -43.35 4.43
C ILE A 301 -52.16 -43.52 4.45
N THR A 302 -52.87 -42.57 3.88
CA THR A 302 -54.31 -42.68 3.61
C THR A 302 -54.51 -42.80 2.11
N ILE A 303 -55.19 -43.89 1.71
CA ILE A 303 -55.57 -44.16 0.32
C ILE A 303 -57.02 -43.82 0.16
N ASP A 304 -57.34 -42.85 -0.67
CA ASP A 304 -58.69 -42.58 -1.11
C ASP A 304 -58.78 -42.88 -2.61
N PHE A 305 -59.53 -43.88 -2.95
CA PHE A 305 -59.68 -44.37 -4.34
C PHE A 305 -60.34 -43.36 -5.25
N SER A 306 -60.99 -42.33 -4.73
CA SER A 306 -61.56 -41.22 -5.50
C SER A 306 -60.63 -40.05 -5.70
N SER A 307 -59.74 -39.80 -4.76
CA SER A 307 -58.87 -38.64 -4.75
C SER A 307 -57.33 -38.93 -4.84
N GLY A 308 -56.93 -40.20 -4.68
CA GLY A 308 -55.57 -40.68 -4.78
C GLY A 308 -54.90 -41.02 -3.46
N VAL A 309 -53.60 -40.89 -3.37
CA VAL A 309 -52.86 -41.23 -2.15
C VAL A 309 -52.45 -39.92 -1.44
N LYS A 310 -52.79 -39.88 -0.16
CA LYS A 310 -52.35 -38.85 0.77
C LYS A 310 -51.35 -39.48 1.74
N ILE A 311 -50.19 -38.88 1.84
CA ILE A 311 -49.12 -39.28 2.75
C ILE A 311 -48.93 -38.15 3.77
N LEU A 312 -48.95 -38.46 5.04
CA LEU A 312 -48.68 -37.60 6.17
C LEU A 312 -47.48 -38.18 6.93
N TRP A 313 -46.64 -37.35 7.42
CA TRP A 313 -45.53 -37.75 8.28
C TRP A 313 -45.37 -36.74 9.39
N GLU A 314 -44.82 -37.19 10.50
CA GLU A 314 -44.45 -36.32 11.61
C GLU A 314 -43.09 -35.64 11.31
N ALA A 315 -42.81 -34.57 12.06
CA ALA A 315 -41.59 -33.79 11.88
C ALA A 315 -40.35 -34.65 12.12
N PHE A 316 -39.33 -34.35 11.36
CA PHE A 316 -37.96 -34.70 11.68
C PHE A 316 -37.34 -33.55 12.44
N THR A 317 -36.37 -33.82 13.29
CA THR A 317 -35.58 -32.83 13.97
C THR A 317 -34.11 -33.02 13.64
N ASP A 318 -33.38 -31.94 13.61
CA ASP A 318 -31.94 -31.90 13.51
C ASP A 318 -31.42 -30.93 14.58
N THR A 319 -30.37 -31.30 15.28
CA THR A 319 -29.84 -30.53 16.41
C THR A 319 -28.78 -29.53 15.99
N GLU A 320 -28.18 -29.71 14.85
CA GLU A 320 -27.06 -28.90 14.33
C GLU A 320 -27.52 -27.95 13.24
N SER A 321 -28.50 -28.37 12.43
CA SER A 321 -29.12 -27.55 11.40
C SER A 321 -30.64 -27.66 11.42
N THR A 322 -31.30 -27.10 10.46
CA THR A 322 -32.76 -27.26 10.27
C THR A 322 -33.07 -28.15 9.07
N ILE A 323 -34.27 -28.69 9.04
CA ILE A 323 -34.71 -29.50 7.89
C ILE A 323 -34.80 -28.61 6.64
N HIS A 324 -33.98 -28.91 5.64
CA HIS A 324 -34.00 -28.17 4.38
C HIS A 324 -35.18 -28.56 3.50
N PHE A 325 -35.41 -29.87 3.29
CA PHE A 325 -36.56 -30.39 2.53
C PHE A 325 -36.80 -31.88 2.79
N TYR A 326 -37.99 -32.32 2.45
CA TYR A 326 -38.35 -33.73 2.46
C TYR A 326 -38.40 -34.31 1.05
N LYS A 327 -37.92 -35.53 0.90
CA LYS A 327 -38.13 -36.34 -0.31
C LYS A 327 -39.00 -37.53 0.01
N VAL A 328 -40.14 -37.68 -0.68
CA VAL A 328 -41.11 -38.71 -0.48
C VAL A 328 -41.16 -39.62 -1.69
N THR A 329 -41.29 -40.92 -1.44
CA THR A 329 -41.42 -41.93 -2.49
C THR A 329 -42.50 -42.95 -2.06
N LEU A 330 -43.15 -43.59 -3.02
CA LEU A 330 -44.13 -44.66 -2.81
C LEU A 330 -43.69 -45.89 -3.60
N GLY A 331 -43.60 -47.03 -2.93
CA GLY A 331 -43.19 -48.28 -3.54
C GLY A 331 -43.98 -49.45 -2.96
N THR A 332 -43.97 -50.62 -3.63
CA THR A 332 -44.53 -51.90 -3.18
C THR A 332 -43.58 -52.64 -2.24
N THR A 333 -42.34 -52.21 -2.16
CA THR A 333 -41.36 -52.74 -1.21
C THR A 333 -40.72 -51.54 -0.45
N ARG A 334 -40.18 -51.78 0.77
CA ARG A 334 -39.63 -50.78 1.66
C ARG A 334 -38.52 -50.00 0.99
N CYS A 335 -38.58 -48.67 1.07
CA CYS A 335 -37.63 -47.72 0.50
C CYS A 335 -37.51 -47.75 -1.03
N ALA A 336 -38.44 -48.33 -1.74
CA ALA A 336 -38.45 -48.40 -3.21
C ALA A 336 -39.45 -47.40 -3.80
N GLY A 337 -39.12 -46.87 -4.98
CA GLY A 337 -39.94 -45.85 -5.67
C GLY A 337 -40.63 -46.38 -6.93
N GLN A 338 -41.11 -47.64 -6.93
CA GLN A 338 -41.70 -48.24 -8.13
C GLN A 338 -43.05 -47.62 -8.52
N VAL A 339 -43.79 -47.10 -7.56
CA VAL A 339 -45.12 -46.50 -7.80
C VAL A 339 -44.98 -44.98 -8.00
N MET A 340 -44.19 -44.33 -7.18
CA MET A 340 -43.88 -42.92 -7.28
C MET A 340 -42.39 -42.72 -6.98
N LYS A 341 -41.64 -42.17 -7.93
CA LYS A 341 -40.25 -41.82 -7.72
C LYS A 341 -40.14 -40.73 -6.67
N PHE A 342 -38.94 -40.55 -6.09
CA PHE A 342 -38.67 -39.49 -5.13
C PHE A 342 -39.20 -38.15 -5.61
N HIS A 343 -40.04 -37.52 -4.82
CA HIS A 343 -40.63 -36.23 -5.04
C HIS A 343 -40.18 -35.27 -3.91
N ASN A 344 -39.70 -34.12 -4.28
CA ASN A 344 -39.35 -33.08 -3.31
C ASN A 344 -40.62 -32.33 -2.90
N SER A 345 -41.00 -32.41 -1.63
CA SER A 345 -42.18 -31.71 -1.08
C SER A 345 -41.82 -30.38 -0.40
N GLY A 346 -40.53 -29.93 -0.50
CA GLY A 346 -40.04 -28.78 0.27
C GLY A 346 -40.11 -29.06 1.77
N GLN A 347 -40.55 -28.12 2.54
CA GLN A 347 -40.75 -28.25 4.00
C GLN A 347 -42.19 -28.71 4.39
N LEU A 348 -43.00 -29.09 3.43
CA LEU A 348 -44.38 -29.54 3.71
C LEU A 348 -44.40 -30.94 4.32
N PHE A 349 -45.20 -31.11 5.35
CA PHE A 349 -45.41 -32.40 6.07
C PHE A 349 -46.43 -33.32 5.41
N HIS A 350 -46.93 -32.97 4.23
CA HIS A 350 -47.90 -33.77 3.51
C HIS A 350 -47.67 -33.72 2.01
N LEU A 351 -48.02 -34.77 1.34
CA LEU A 351 -48.10 -34.86 -0.10
C LEU A 351 -49.46 -35.51 -0.48
N SER A 352 -50.20 -34.84 -1.36
CA SER A 352 -51.38 -35.43 -1.98
C SER A 352 -51.19 -35.48 -3.49
N LYS A 353 -51.36 -36.63 -4.10
CA LYS A 353 -51.29 -36.82 -5.55
C LYS A 353 -52.65 -37.30 -6.05
N GLY A 354 -53.30 -36.46 -6.88
CA GLY A 354 -54.56 -36.77 -7.51
C GLY A 354 -54.45 -37.99 -8.43
N GLY A 355 -55.43 -38.87 -8.35
CA GLY A 355 -55.38 -40.16 -9.02
C GLY A 355 -55.66 -40.11 -10.50
N SER A 356 -54.86 -40.82 -11.24
CA SER A 356 -55.29 -41.45 -12.52
C SER A 356 -54.52 -42.71 -12.90
N THR A 357 -53.75 -43.33 -12.01
CA THR A 357 -53.04 -44.61 -12.31
C THR A 357 -52.74 -45.49 -11.09
N LEU A 358 -53.60 -45.55 -10.11
CA LEU A 358 -53.56 -46.65 -9.11
C LEU A 358 -54.53 -47.74 -9.55
N SER A 359 -54.08 -48.72 -10.34
CA SER A 359 -54.78 -49.91 -10.53
C SER A 359 -54.71 -50.76 -9.26
N ALA A 360 -55.84 -51.06 -8.66
CA ALA A 360 -55.93 -52.05 -7.61
C ALA A 360 -55.58 -53.41 -8.23
N HIS A 361 -54.38 -53.92 -7.93
CA HIS A 361 -54.07 -55.34 -8.11
C HIS A 361 -54.19 -55.98 -6.75
N THR A 362 -55.20 -56.82 -6.61
CA THR A 362 -55.41 -57.78 -5.54
C THR A 362 -54.27 -58.78 -5.41
#